data_0f947808ebd730594d2030c7d3d65a77
#
_entry.id   0f947808ebd730594d2030c7d3d65a77
#
_cell.length_a   1.000
_cell.length_b   1.000
_cell.length_c   1.000
_cell.angle_alpha   90.00
_cell.angle_beta   90.00
_cell.angle_gamma   90.00
#
_symmetry.space_group_name_H-M   'P 1'
#
loop_
_entity.id
_entity.type
_entity.pdbx_description
1 polymer ?
#
loop_
_entity_poly.entity_id
_entity_poly.type
_entity_poly.pdbx_seq_one_letter_code
_entity_poly.pdbx_strand_id
1 'polypeptide(L)'
;SGEYYLENIDYSLKAREEMPWGKTIPEREFRHFVLPVRVNNENLDDSRKVFYEELKDRVKGLSLHDAVLEVNHWCHEKVIYTPSDARTSSPLASVKTAYGRCGEESTFTVAALRSVGIPARQVYTPRWAHTDDNHAWVEAWVDGKWHFFGACEPEPVLDLGWFNAPASRGMLMHTKVFGRYNGPEEVMYETPNYTEINVIDNYAPTAKAEVTVVDAEGNPVTDAKVEFKVYNYAEFYTVARKQTDTRGKTFLTAGKGDMLVWASKDGKFGYSKLSFGKDNNLTVKLDKTAGDNYMVEVDIVPPAEGVNMPEVTPEQRAGNNRRMAQEDSIRNAYVATFMSDESARNFAKEYKLDEEAVAKILVASRGNHLVIRDFLARLRSDKSKKGGIDLLQRISSKDLRDVSLEVLVDHMQSRLCENAEYFRRFVRNPRVSNEMLTPYKSFFGKVVSKQDMEAFRADPMKLASWVADSIQVDNNCNLGGAPISPAGVWRARVADAHSRDIFFVSMARSMGIPARIDEVTGKVQLIIGDERPVDVDFEAVSPSAAQTGKLIAKFNTIKSFEDP
;
A
#
# COMPACT_ATOMS: atom_id res chain seq x y z
N SER A 1 12.00 14.15 -8.55
CA SER A 1 13.13 14.99 -8.98
C SER A 1 13.97 15.38 -7.76
N GLY A 2 15.23 15.83 -7.97
CA GLY A 2 16.08 16.34 -6.89
C GLY A 2 15.45 17.58 -6.22
N GLU A 3 14.82 18.44 -6.98
CA GLU A 3 14.11 19.64 -6.50
C GLU A 3 13.00 19.28 -5.49
N TYR A 4 12.23 18.23 -5.77
CA TYR A 4 11.21 17.73 -4.85
C TYR A 4 11.79 17.37 -3.48
N TYR A 5 12.90 16.64 -3.45
CA TYR A 5 13.56 16.29 -2.18
C TYR A 5 14.17 17.49 -1.48
N LEU A 6 14.76 18.42 -2.20
CA LEU A 6 15.29 19.66 -1.62
C LEU A 6 14.18 20.49 -0.97
N GLU A 7 13.05 20.72 -1.65
CA GLU A 7 11.91 21.45 -1.07
C GLU A 7 11.39 20.75 0.22
N ASN A 8 11.30 19.42 0.22
CA ASN A 8 10.88 18.68 1.42
C ASN A 8 11.89 18.80 2.58
N ILE A 9 13.19 18.83 2.30
CA ILE A 9 14.25 19.05 3.29
C ILE A 9 14.14 20.47 3.85
N ASP A 10 14.00 21.48 3.00
CA ASP A 10 13.89 22.88 3.38
C ASP A 10 12.69 23.10 4.32
N TYR A 11 11.51 22.54 3.99
CA TYR A 11 10.35 22.63 4.88
C TYR A 11 10.53 21.88 6.20
N SER A 12 11.26 20.76 6.22
CA SER A 12 11.58 20.05 7.45
C SER A 12 12.49 20.84 8.37
N LEU A 13 13.52 21.49 7.79
CA LEU A 13 14.43 22.36 8.54
C LEU A 13 13.74 23.64 9.01
N LYS A 14 12.88 24.23 8.17
CA LYS A 14 12.04 25.37 8.52
C LYS A 14 11.12 25.04 9.71
N ALA A 15 10.43 23.90 9.69
CA ALA A 15 9.61 23.46 10.81
C ALA A 15 10.44 23.25 12.09
N ARG A 16 11.65 22.68 11.98
CA ARG A 16 12.57 22.52 13.10
C ARG A 16 13.01 23.85 13.69
N GLU A 17 13.18 24.87 12.88
CA GLU A 17 13.58 26.20 13.33
C GLU A 17 12.42 26.98 13.95
N GLU A 18 11.24 26.93 13.35
CA GLU A 18 10.10 27.79 13.69
C GLU A 18 9.17 27.20 14.77
N MET A 19 9.09 25.87 14.92
CA MET A 19 8.20 25.25 15.91
C MET A 19 8.83 25.20 17.30
N PRO A 20 8.04 25.39 18.39
CA PRO A 20 8.55 25.45 19.77
C PRO A 20 9.35 24.22 20.19
N TRP A 21 8.98 23.02 19.67
CA TRP A 21 9.61 21.73 19.97
C TRP A 21 10.82 21.42 19.10
N GLY A 22 11.07 22.19 18.04
CA GLY A 22 12.07 21.83 17.03
C GLY A 22 13.48 21.59 17.59
N LYS A 23 13.90 22.40 18.59
CA LYS A 23 15.22 22.26 19.24
C LYS A 23 15.27 21.16 20.30
N THR A 24 14.14 20.69 20.81
CA THR A 24 14.05 19.64 21.82
C THR A 24 13.94 18.24 21.21
N ILE A 25 13.56 18.14 19.93
CA ILE A 25 13.50 16.88 19.21
C ILE A 25 14.93 16.36 18.99
N PRO A 26 15.26 15.13 19.48
CA PRO A 26 16.57 14.56 19.26
C PRO A 26 16.88 14.35 17.78
N GLU A 27 18.16 14.41 17.43
CA GLU A 27 18.63 14.31 16.05
C GLU A 27 18.20 12.99 15.37
N ARG A 28 18.23 11.87 16.11
CA ARG A 28 17.81 10.56 15.60
C ARG A 28 16.33 10.55 15.19
N GLU A 29 15.46 11.05 16.09
CA GLU A 29 14.01 11.12 15.85
C GLU A 29 13.69 12.08 14.70
N PHE A 30 14.40 13.19 14.60
CA PHE A 30 14.26 14.12 13.47
C PHE A 30 14.66 13.44 12.14
N ARG A 31 15.83 12.81 12.09
CA ARG A 31 16.34 12.16 10.86
C ARG A 31 15.46 11.04 10.37
N HIS A 32 14.92 10.24 11.27
CA HIS A 32 14.19 9.03 10.90
C HIS A 32 12.69 9.21 10.81
N PHE A 33 12.12 10.20 11.51
CA PHE A 33 10.67 10.32 11.66
C PHE A 33 10.08 11.70 11.37
N VAL A 34 10.92 12.66 10.97
CA VAL A 34 10.46 13.96 10.43
C VAL A 34 10.94 14.12 9.00
N LEU A 35 12.23 13.97 8.77
CA LEU A 35 12.89 14.26 7.49
C LEU A 35 12.40 13.37 6.32
N PRO A 36 12.19 12.05 6.47
CA PRO A 36 11.75 11.21 5.37
C PRO A 36 10.38 11.63 4.85
N VAL A 37 10.25 11.68 3.53
CA VAL A 37 8.98 12.02 2.85
C VAL A 37 8.01 10.84 2.93
N ARG A 38 8.50 9.65 2.59
CA ARG A 38 7.69 8.44 2.57
C ARG A 38 7.42 7.88 3.96
N VAL A 39 6.20 7.45 4.17
CA VAL A 39 5.73 6.83 5.43
C VAL A 39 5.66 5.31 5.29
N ASN A 40 5.06 4.80 4.23
CA ASN A 40 4.94 3.37 3.94
C ASN A 40 5.01 3.11 2.42
N ASN A 41 3.90 2.86 1.77
CA ASN A 41 3.78 2.55 0.33
C ASN A 41 2.84 3.52 -0.41
N GLU A 42 2.49 4.63 0.22
CA GLU A 42 1.64 5.68 -0.34
C GLU A 42 2.27 6.33 -1.58
N ASN A 43 1.43 6.84 -2.46
CA ASN A 43 1.88 7.73 -3.52
C ASN A 43 2.36 9.05 -2.91
N LEU A 44 3.43 9.62 -3.45
CA LEU A 44 4.04 10.87 -2.97
C LEU A 44 3.48 12.07 -3.71
N ASP A 45 3.35 13.20 -2.99
CA ASP A 45 2.93 14.50 -3.49
C ASP A 45 3.58 15.64 -2.68
N ASP A 46 3.19 16.89 -2.95
CA ASP A 46 3.72 18.08 -2.30
C ASP A 46 3.05 18.41 -0.96
N SER A 47 2.52 17.40 -0.26
CA SER A 47 1.76 17.56 0.98
C SER A 47 2.52 18.30 2.09
N ARG A 48 3.83 18.08 2.21
CA ARG A 48 4.62 18.68 3.31
C ARG A 48 4.52 20.21 3.34
N LYS A 49 4.67 20.83 2.19
CA LYS A 49 4.53 22.29 2.02
C LYS A 49 3.12 22.75 2.33
N VAL A 50 2.13 22.11 1.73
CA VAL A 50 0.72 22.47 1.88
C VAL A 50 0.30 22.35 3.34
N PHE A 51 0.62 21.24 3.99
CA PHE A 51 0.24 21.00 5.38
C PHE A 51 1.00 21.91 6.36
N TYR A 52 2.28 22.22 6.09
CA TYR A 52 3.01 23.18 6.89
C TYR A 52 2.31 24.55 6.90
N GLU A 53 1.94 25.06 5.72
CA GLU A 53 1.29 26.37 5.61
C GLU A 53 -0.09 26.40 6.27
N GLU A 54 -0.85 25.31 6.25
CA GLU A 54 -2.14 25.21 6.93
C GLU A 54 -2.03 25.05 8.45
N LEU A 55 -1.00 24.35 8.95
CA LEU A 55 -0.90 23.92 10.34
C LEU A 55 -0.02 24.82 11.21
N LYS A 56 1.00 25.49 10.66
CA LYS A 56 2.01 26.21 11.42
C LYS A 56 1.44 27.18 12.45
N ASP A 57 0.47 28.00 12.05
CA ASP A 57 -0.14 28.99 12.94
C ASP A 57 -1.14 28.39 13.94
N ARG A 58 -1.68 27.21 13.59
CA ARG A 58 -2.63 26.48 14.43
C ARG A 58 -1.95 25.79 15.61
N VAL A 59 -0.70 25.37 15.45
CA VAL A 59 0.00 24.54 16.45
C VAL A 59 1.13 25.25 17.20
N LYS A 60 1.73 26.31 16.66
CA LYS A 60 2.93 26.94 17.22
C LYS A 60 2.76 27.52 18.65
N GLY A 61 1.53 27.77 19.07
CA GLY A 61 1.21 28.25 20.42
C GLY A 61 0.93 27.14 21.43
N LEU A 62 1.01 25.88 21.01
CA LEU A 62 0.66 24.72 21.82
C LEU A 62 1.89 24.02 22.40
N SER A 63 1.69 23.22 23.45
CA SER A 63 2.66 22.22 23.86
C SER A 63 2.79 21.15 22.78
N LEU A 64 3.89 20.38 22.76
CA LEU A 64 4.07 19.29 21.82
C LEU A 64 2.94 18.25 21.94
N HIS A 65 2.57 17.90 23.17
CA HIS A 65 1.44 16.99 23.46
C HIS A 65 0.14 17.49 22.83
N ASP A 66 -0.21 18.76 23.08
CA ASP A 66 -1.46 19.33 22.57
C ASP A 66 -1.42 19.53 21.06
N ALA A 67 -0.24 19.82 20.50
CA ALA A 67 -0.06 19.93 19.06
C ALA A 67 -0.32 18.60 18.34
N VAL A 68 0.10 17.46 18.90
CA VAL A 68 -0.19 16.14 18.35
C VAL A 68 -1.70 15.88 18.30
N LEU A 69 -2.41 16.15 19.40
CA LEU A 69 -3.88 16.02 19.44
C LEU A 69 -4.55 16.96 18.44
N GLU A 70 -4.08 18.21 18.36
CA GLU A 70 -4.60 19.24 17.44
C GLU A 70 -4.45 18.84 15.97
N VAL A 71 -3.29 18.30 15.59
CA VAL A 71 -3.07 17.81 14.23
C VAL A 71 -4.03 16.66 13.90
N ASN A 72 -4.30 15.75 14.84
CA ASN A 72 -5.26 14.67 14.61
C ASN A 72 -6.69 15.18 14.44
N HIS A 73 -7.09 16.19 15.20
CA HIS A 73 -8.36 16.90 14.99
C HIS A 73 -8.43 17.56 13.60
N TRP A 74 -7.37 18.24 13.17
CA TRP A 74 -7.29 18.79 11.82
C TRP A 74 -7.40 17.67 10.74
N CYS A 75 -6.80 16.50 10.97
CA CYS A 75 -6.94 15.36 10.07
C CYS A 75 -8.39 14.88 9.98
N HIS A 76 -9.13 14.85 11.08
CA HIS A 76 -10.56 14.48 11.12
C HIS A 76 -11.44 15.51 10.40
N GLU A 77 -11.08 16.80 10.40
CA GLU A 77 -11.75 17.80 9.56
C GLU A 77 -11.65 17.50 8.07
N LYS A 78 -10.65 16.74 7.63
CA LYS A 78 -10.33 16.50 6.22
C LYS A 78 -10.77 15.11 5.73
N VAL A 79 -10.57 14.08 6.52
CA VAL A 79 -10.68 12.68 6.08
C VAL A 79 -11.47 11.85 7.07
N ILE A 80 -12.35 10.99 6.56
CA ILE A 80 -13.07 9.97 7.32
C ILE A 80 -12.80 8.58 6.73
N TYR A 81 -12.84 7.57 7.59
CA TYR A 81 -12.64 6.19 7.18
C TYR A 81 -13.63 5.73 6.12
N THR A 82 -13.13 5.13 5.07
CA THR A 82 -13.91 4.45 4.04
C THR A 82 -13.09 3.34 3.41
N PRO A 83 -13.60 2.09 3.38
CA PRO A 83 -12.90 0.99 2.74
C PRO A 83 -12.73 1.23 1.24
N SER A 84 -11.60 0.79 0.69
CA SER A 84 -11.27 0.92 -0.72
C SER A 84 -10.23 -0.13 -1.14
N ASP A 85 -9.76 -0.07 -2.41
CA ASP A 85 -8.72 -0.97 -2.93
C ASP A 85 -7.37 -0.82 -2.22
N ALA A 86 -6.45 -1.76 -2.50
CA ALA A 86 -5.16 -1.87 -1.81
C ALA A 86 -4.16 -0.75 -2.13
N ARG A 87 -4.35 0.03 -3.21
CA ARG A 87 -3.46 1.15 -3.55
C ARG A 87 -3.58 2.26 -2.50
N THR A 88 -2.48 2.67 -1.90
CA THR A 88 -2.47 3.75 -0.91
C THR A 88 -2.34 5.10 -1.63
N SER A 89 -3.38 5.93 -1.54
CA SER A 89 -3.41 7.27 -2.11
C SER A 89 -2.38 8.19 -1.44
N SER A 90 -1.96 9.23 -2.14
CA SER A 90 -1.13 10.28 -1.56
C SER A 90 -1.90 11.09 -0.50
N PRO A 91 -1.20 11.78 0.42
CA PRO A 91 -1.85 12.59 1.45
C PRO A 91 -2.81 13.66 0.90
N LEU A 92 -2.41 14.41 -0.14
CA LEU A 92 -3.29 15.42 -0.77
C LEU A 92 -4.47 14.79 -1.52
N ALA A 93 -4.29 13.60 -2.10
CA ALA A 93 -5.39 12.88 -2.73
C ALA A 93 -6.43 12.42 -1.69
N SER A 94 -5.99 11.99 -0.50
CA SER A 94 -6.86 11.65 0.62
C SER A 94 -7.68 12.86 1.07
N VAL A 95 -7.04 14.01 1.25
CA VAL A 95 -7.74 15.29 1.56
C VAL A 95 -8.73 15.67 0.47
N LYS A 96 -8.32 15.61 -0.80
CA LYS A 96 -9.15 15.95 -1.95
C LYS A 96 -10.42 15.09 -2.03
N THR A 97 -10.29 13.81 -1.72
CA THR A 97 -11.41 12.87 -1.74
C THR A 97 -12.24 12.86 -0.45
N ALA A 98 -11.69 13.38 0.66
CA ALA A 98 -12.25 13.33 2.02
C ALA A 98 -12.50 11.91 2.54
N TYR A 99 -11.87 10.89 1.95
CA TYR A 99 -11.97 9.48 2.31
C TYR A 99 -10.59 8.83 2.40
N GLY A 100 -10.43 7.88 3.32
CA GLY A 100 -9.28 7.00 3.42
C GLY A 100 -9.61 5.72 4.18
N ARG A 101 -9.00 4.60 3.81
CA ARG A 101 -8.92 3.46 4.73
C ARG A 101 -7.79 3.71 5.73
N CYS A 102 -7.61 2.85 6.73
CA CYS A 102 -6.59 3.03 7.77
C CYS A 102 -5.16 3.26 7.22
N GLY A 103 -4.83 2.67 6.07
CA GLY A 103 -3.54 2.90 5.40
C GLY A 103 -3.37 4.35 4.90
N GLU A 104 -4.40 4.94 4.27
CA GLU A 104 -4.39 6.34 3.85
C GLU A 104 -4.48 7.29 5.03
N GLU A 105 -5.37 7.04 5.99
CA GLU A 105 -5.54 7.91 7.17
C GLU A 105 -4.24 8.01 7.96
N SER A 106 -3.55 6.89 8.19
CA SER A 106 -2.30 6.88 8.96
C SER A 106 -1.13 7.52 8.18
N THR A 107 -0.98 7.29 6.87
CA THR A 107 0.06 7.95 6.08
C THR A 107 -0.18 9.45 5.96
N PHE A 108 -1.43 9.88 5.82
CA PHE A 108 -1.84 11.27 5.83
C PHE A 108 -1.54 11.95 7.17
N THR A 109 -1.93 11.34 8.29
CA THR A 109 -1.70 11.90 9.63
C THR A 109 -0.21 12.00 9.97
N VAL A 110 0.58 10.98 9.60
CA VAL A 110 2.05 11.05 9.76
C VAL A 110 2.65 12.16 8.90
N ALA A 111 2.20 12.34 7.65
CA ALA A 111 2.66 13.43 6.80
C ALA A 111 2.32 14.81 7.39
N ALA A 112 1.14 14.96 7.97
CA ALA A 112 0.70 16.19 8.64
C ALA A 112 1.57 16.52 9.87
N LEU A 113 1.83 15.54 10.73
CA LEU A 113 2.70 15.70 11.90
C LEU A 113 4.13 16.06 11.51
N ARG A 114 4.70 15.34 10.54
CA ARG A 114 6.05 15.60 10.04
C ARG A 114 6.19 16.98 9.40
N SER A 115 5.12 17.51 8.79
CA SER A 115 5.14 18.84 8.17
C SER A 115 5.40 19.96 9.16
N VAL A 116 4.99 19.80 10.42
CA VAL A 116 5.24 20.74 11.51
C VAL A 116 6.36 20.29 12.46
N GLY A 117 7.24 19.41 12.00
CA GLY A 117 8.44 18.99 12.72
C GLY A 117 8.21 18.04 13.89
N ILE A 118 7.06 17.36 13.95
CA ILE A 118 6.75 16.37 14.98
C ILE A 118 7.15 14.98 14.45
N PRO A 119 8.08 14.26 15.12
CA PRO A 119 8.42 12.90 14.73
C PRO A 119 7.20 11.98 14.81
N ALA A 120 6.89 11.33 13.72
CA ALA A 120 5.74 10.43 13.62
C ALA A 120 6.03 9.25 12.71
N ARG A 121 5.36 8.13 12.98
CA ARG A 121 5.49 6.89 12.23
C ARG A 121 4.16 6.15 12.16
N GLN A 122 3.94 5.41 11.07
CA GLN A 122 2.82 4.50 10.95
C GLN A 122 3.16 3.21 11.69
N VAL A 123 2.24 2.73 12.50
CA VAL A 123 2.28 1.37 13.06
C VAL A 123 1.32 0.50 12.26
N TYR A 124 1.76 -0.70 11.92
CA TYR A 124 0.98 -1.65 11.15
C TYR A 124 1.00 -3.03 11.81
N THR A 125 -0.17 -3.59 12.07
CA THR A 125 -0.33 -5.00 12.35
C THR A 125 -0.84 -5.69 11.08
N PRO A 126 -0.02 -6.58 10.46
CA PRO A 126 -0.38 -7.17 9.18
C PRO A 126 -1.58 -8.11 9.28
N ARG A 127 -1.75 -8.77 10.42
CA ARG A 127 -2.90 -9.61 10.76
C ARG A 127 -3.08 -9.68 12.27
N TRP A 128 -4.32 -9.58 12.73
CA TRP A 128 -4.67 -9.90 14.10
C TRP A 128 -4.60 -11.40 14.34
N ALA A 129 -4.21 -11.82 15.55
CA ALA A 129 -4.19 -13.24 15.93
C ALA A 129 -5.56 -13.74 16.44
N HIS A 130 -6.44 -12.86 16.87
CA HIS A 130 -7.71 -13.17 17.53
C HIS A 130 -8.95 -12.94 16.67
N THR A 131 -8.80 -12.26 15.51
CA THR A 131 -9.88 -11.97 14.57
C THR A 131 -9.32 -11.76 13.17
N ASP A 132 -10.12 -12.04 12.16
CA ASP A 132 -9.77 -11.72 10.77
C ASP A 132 -9.76 -10.21 10.60
N ASP A 133 -8.63 -9.65 10.25
CA ASP A 133 -8.37 -8.29 9.79
C ASP A 133 -6.90 -7.88 10.00
N ASN A 134 -6.61 -6.64 9.60
CA ASN A 134 -5.38 -5.91 9.87
C ASN A 134 -5.72 -4.49 10.35
N HIS A 135 -4.74 -3.73 10.80
CA HIS A 135 -4.95 -2.33 11.14
C HIS A 135 -3.66 -1.53 11.04
N ALA A 136 -3.80 -0.23 10.77
CA ALA A 136 -2.71 0.73 10.79
C ALA A 136 -3.15 1.99 11.55
N TRP A 137 -2.26 2.53 12.37
CA TRP A 137 -2.45 3.75 13.14
C TRP A 137 -1.16 4.55 13.26
N VAL A 138 -1.08 5.49 14.17
CA VAL A 138 0.03 6.45 14.26
C VAL A 138 0.66 6.44 15.64
N GLU A 139 1.99 6.56 15.66
CA GLU A 139 2.75 6.98 16.83
C GLU A 139 3.41 8.33 16.59
N ALA A 140 3.43 9.19 17.63
CA ALA A 140 4.16 10.44 17.65
C ALA A 140 5.11 10.50 18.86
N TRP A 141 6.28 11.12 18.65
CA TRP A 141 7.27 11.31 19.71
C TRP A 141 6.94 12.56 20.53
N VAL A 142 6.63 12.35 21.79
CA VAL A 142 6.29 13.43 22.73
C VAL A 142 7.10 13.23 24.02
N ASP A 143 7.90 14.24 24.38
CA ASP A 143 8.64 14.29 25.64
C ASP A 143 9.47 13.02 25.95
N GLY A 144 10.17 12.52 24.94
CA GLY A 144 11.09 11.39 25.08
C GLY A 144 10.45 10.02 24.94
N LYS A 145 9.18 9.92 24.54
CA LYS A 145 8.43 8.68 24.42
C LYS A 145 7.54 8.65 23.18
N TRP A 146 7.34 7.46 22.61
CA TRP A 146 6.33 7.22 21.58
C TRP A 146 4.95 7.05 22.20
N HIS A 147 3.98 7.82 21.68
CA HIS A 147 2.56 7.76 22.04
C HIS A 147 1.75 7.43 20.83
N PHE A 148 0.74 6.58 20.97
CA PHE A 148 -0.10 6.14 19.85
C PHE A 148 -1.49 6.78 19.88
N PHE A 149 -2.14 6.79 18.73
CA PHE A 149 -3.54 7.22 18.55
C PHE A 149 -4.08 6.77 17.21
N GLY A 150 -5.41 6.72 17.05
CA GLY A 150 -6.09 6.44 15.81
C GLY A 150 -5.97 7.62 14.85
N ALA A 151 -5.53 7.36 13.61
CA ALA A 151 -5.40 8.39 12.59
C ALA A 151 -6.77 8.90 12.14
N CYS A 152 -6.96 10.20 12.11
CA CYS A 152 -8.25 10.85 11.82
C CYS A 152 -9.38 10.47 12.80
N GLU A 153 -9.04 9.90 13.95
CA GLU A 153 -9.96 9.47 15.00
C GLU A 153 -9.57 10.12 16.33
N PRO A 154 -9.82 11.44 16.52
CA PRO A 154 -9.35 12.16 17.69
C PRO A 154 -9.95 11.63 18.98
N GLU A 155 -9.09 11.42 19.97
CA GLU A 155 -9.43 11.11 21.35
C GLU A 155 -9.00 12.24 22.27
N PRO A 156 -9.55 12.37 23.50
CA PRO A 156 -9.18 13.43 24.42
C PRO A 156 -7.74 13.37 24.90
N VAL A 157 -7.12 12.21 24.86
CA VAL A 157 -5.77 11.91 25.34
C VAL A 157 -5.03 11.00 24.38
N LEU A 158 -3.70 11.01 24.44
CA LEU A 158 -2.85 10.06 23.73
C LEU A 158 -2.95 8.66 24.37
N ASP A 159 -2.46 7.65 23.66
CA ASP A 159 -2.48 6.23 24.05
C ASP A 159 -3.91 5.65 24.20
N LEU A 160 -4.84 6.25 23.50
CA LEU A 160 -6.25 5.86 23.46
C LEU A 160 -6.74 5.74 22.01
N GLY A 161 -7.45 4.65 21.72
CA GLY A 161 -8.15 4.38 20.49
C GLY A 161 -9.08 3.18 20.68
N TRP A 162 -10.02 2.96 19.79
CA TRP A 162 -10.92 1.80 19.82
C TRP A 162 -10.16 0.47 19.83
N PHE A 163 -8.93 0.48 19.31
CA PHE A 163 -8.09 -0.71 19.16
C PHE A 163 -7.17 -1.02 20.36
N ASN A 164 -7.31 -0.33 21.50
CA ASN A 164 -6.48 -0.64 22.69
C ASN A 164 -6.57 -2.11 23.08
N ALA A 165 -7.78 -2.66 23.17
CA ALA A 165 -7.98 -4.06 23.51
C ALA A 165 -7.43 -5.02 22.43
N PRO A 166 -7.75 -4.88 21.13
CA PRO A 166 -7.09 -5.64 20.06
C PRO A 166 -5.57 -5.54 20.07
N ALA A 167 -5.00 -4.36 20.27
CA ALA A 167 -3.55 -4.16 20.28
C ALA A 167 -2.86 -4.85 21.45
N SER A 168 -3.51 -4.93 22.63
CA SER A 168 -2.99 -5.60 23.82
C SER A 168 -2.79 -7.11 23.62
N ARG A 169 -3.46 -7.70 22.65
CA ARG A 169 -3.37 -9.11 22.24
C ARG A 169 -2.80 -9.32 20.84
N GLY A 170 -2.04 -8.34 20.34
CA GLY A 170 -1.32 -8.45 19.08
C GLY A 170 -0.14 -9.41 19.16
N MET A 171 0.18 -10.05 18.04
CA MET A 171 1.39 -10.87 17.90
C MET A 171 2.56 -10.06 17.38
N LEU A 172 2.32 -9.16 16.43
CA LEU A 172 3.33 -8.31 15.81
C LEU A 172 2.78 -6.96 15.42
N MET A 173 3.50 -5.88 15.74
CA MET A 173 3.35 -4.55 15.17
C MET A 173 4.69 -4.09 14.66
N HIS A 174 4.70 -3.53 13.44
CA HIS A 174 5.93 -3.03 12.85
C HIS A 174 5.75 -1.65 12.24
N THR A 175 6.89 -0.99 11.98
CA THR A 175 6.94 0.26 11.28
C THR A 175 8.08 0.27 10.27
N LYS A 176 7.93 1.01 9.16
CA LYS A 176 8.98 1.22 8.17
C LYS A 176 9.70 2.53 8.44
N VAL A 177 11.02 2.48 8.50
CA VAL A 177 11.89 3.65 8.63
C VAL A 177 12.69 3.80 7.36
N PHE A 178 12.42 4.84 6.59
CA PHE A 178 13.15 5.06 5.33
C PHE A 178 14.55 5.58 5.59
N GLY A 179 15.54 4.83 5.10
CA GLY A 179 16.96 5.02 5.37
C GLY A 179 17.55 3.94 6.27
N ARG A 180 18.82 4.09 6.63
CA ARG A 180 19.52 3.19 7.56
C ARG A 180 19.17 3.59 8.98
N TYR A 181 18.50 2.69 9.68
CA TYR A 181 18.05 2.92 11.05
C TYR A 181 19.10 2.45 12.07
N ASN A 182 19.29 3.25 13.12
CA ASN A 182 20.23 2.96 14.22
C ASN A 182 19.58 3.12 15.60
N GLY A 183 18.27 2.96 15.70
CA GLY A 183 17.53 3.04 16.96
C GLY A 183 17.56 1.75 17.77
N PRO A 184 16.87 1.73 18.93
CA PRO A 184 16.93 0.63 19.89
C PRO A 184 16.00 -0.54 19.55
N GLU A 185 15.04 -0.36 18.64
CA GLU A 185 14.03 -1.38 18.35
C GLU A 185 14.64 -2.56 17.58
N GLU A 186 14.06 -3.75 17.75
CA GLU A 186 14.43 -4.94 17.00
C GLU A 186 14.23 -4.73 15.50
N VAL A 187 15.29 -4.93 14.72
CA VAL A 187 15.24 -4.89 13.27
C VAL A 187 14.65 -6.19 12.75
N MET A 188 13.56 -6.09 11.99
CA MET A 188 12.94 -7.23 11.33
C MET A 188 13.69 -7.62 10.08
N TYR A 189 13.97 -6.64 9.22
CA TYR A 189 14.84 -6.75 8.05
C TYR A 189 15.25 -5.36 7.55
N GLU A 190 16.31 -5.34 6.74
CA GLU A 190 16.80 -4.14 6.06
C GLU A 190 16.76 -4.31 4.55
N THR A 191 16.46 -3.21 3.87
CA THR A 191 16.56 -3.07 2.41
C THR A 191 17.48 -1.90 2.10
N PRO A 192 17.91 -1.71 0.85
CA PRO A 192 18.63 -0.50 0.46
C PRO A 192 17.89 0.81 0.75
N ASN A 193 16.57 0.77 0.84
CA ASN A 193 15.70 1.95 0.93
C ASN A 193 15.09 2.17 2.31
N TYR A 194 14.85 1.13 3.10
CA TYR A 194 14.22 1.24 4.41
C TYR A 194 14.57 0.06 5.32
N THR A 195 14.40 0.29 6.61
CA THR A 195 14.48 -0.71 7.67
C THR A 195 13.09 -0.93 8.25
N GLU A 196 12.67 -2.18 8.42
CA GLU A 196 11.46 -2.52 9.16
C GLU A 196 11.81 -2.88 10.60
N ILE A 197 11.17 -2.22 11.55
CA ILE A 197 11.40 -2.38 12.98
C ILE A 197 10.16 -2.89 13.70
N ASN A 198 10.39 -3.65 14.75
CA ASN A 198 9.38 -4.24 15.62
C ASN A 198 9.05 -3.30 16.76
N VAL A 199 7.77 -2.93 16.90
CA VAL A 199 7.29 -2.02 17.95
C VAL A 199 6.21 -2.65 18.85
N ILE A 200 6.09 -3.99 18.82
CA ILE A 200 5.08 -4.73 19.59
C ILE A 200 5.16 -4.46 21.10
N ASP A 201 6.36 -4.19 21.63
CA ASP A 201 6.58 -3.91 23.07
C ASP A 201 5.79 -2.68 23.56
N ASN A 202 5.39 -1.77 22.67
CA ASN A 202 4.59 -0.60 23.03
C ASN A 202 3.11 -0.95 23.30
N TYR A 203 2.66 -2.15 22.94
CA TYR A 203 1.23 -2.51 22.91
C TYR A 203 0.85 -3.72 23.73
N ALA A 204 1.68 -4.77 23.73
CA ALA A 204 1.34 -6.06 24.29
C ALA A 204 2.47 -6.60 25.17
N PRO A 205 2.17 -7.48 26.14
CA PRO A 205 3.19 -8.29 26.81
C PRO A 205 3.90 -9.18 25.79
N THR A 206 5.23 -9.12 25.73
CA THR A 206 6.04 -9.83 24.74
C THR A 206 6.93 -10.90 25.34
N ALA A 207 7.41 -11.76 24.47
CA ALA A 207 8.49 -12.70 24.75
C ALA A 207 9.38 -12.85 23.50
N LYS A 208 10.68 -13.06 23.74
CA LYS A 208 11.64 -13.39 22.69
C LYS A 208 11.84 -14.89 22.63
N ALA A 209 11.83 -15.45 21.42
CA ALA A 209 12.15 -16.85 21.18
C ALA A 209 13.20 -17.00 20.07
N GLU A 210 14.13 -17.94 20.25
CA GLU A 210 15.13 -18.32 19.26
C GLU A 210 14.63 -19.51 18.44
N VAL A 211 14.84 -19.48 17.12
CA VAL A 211 14.55 -20.58 16.21
C VAL A 211 15.87 -21.10 15.62
N THR A 212 16.10 -22.40 15.75
CA THR A 212 17.20 -23.10 15.10
C THR A 212 16.66 -23.95 13.97
N VAL A 213 17.23 -23.82 12.78
CA VAL A 213 16.87 -24.63 11.62
C VAL A 213 17.99 -25.65 11.36
N VAL A 214 17.59 -26.92 11.26
CA VAL A 214 18.50 -28.03 10.99
C VAL A 214 18.04 -28.83 9.77
N ASP A 215 18.98 -29.49 9.09
CA ASP A 215 18.69 -30.46 8.02
C ASP A 215 18.15 -31.80 8.58
N ALA A 216 17.94 -32.76 7.69
CA ALA A 216 17.46 -34.09 8.07
C ALA A 216 18.43 -34.85 9.00
N GLU A 217 19.72 -34.56 8.94
CA GLU A 217 20.78 -35.14 9.71
C GLU A 217 21.04 -34.40 11.05
N GLY A 218 20.41 -33.23 11.23
CA GLY A 218 20.54 -32.41 12.43
C GLY A 218 21.63 -31.34 12.35
N ASN A 219 22.23 -31.10 11.19
CA ASN A 219 23.20 -30.03 11.01
C ASN A 219 22.53 -28.67 10.86
N PRO A 220 23.10 -27.58 11.40
CA PRO A 220 22.58 -26.23 11.25
C PRO A 220 22.48 -25.80 9.77
N VAL A 221 21.40 -25.16 9.38
CA VAL A 221 21.18 -24.66 8.03
C VAL A 221 21.30 -23.13 8.00
N THR A 222 22.36 -22.64 7.35
CA THR A 222 22.60 -21.21 7.12
C THR A 222 21.66 -20.67 6.03
N ASP A 223 21.27 -19.39 6.14
CA ASP A 223 20.42 -18.69 5.16
C ASP A 223 19.10 -19.41 4.84
N ALA A 224 18.58 -20.20 5.78
CA ALA A 224 17.24 -20.73 5.68
C ALA A 224 16.21 -19.59 5.84
N LYS A 225 15.20 -19.57 4.98
CA LYS A 225 14.06 -18.66 5.13
C LYS A 225 13.19 -19.16 6.27
N VAL A 226 12.93 -18.31 7.27
CA VAL A 226 12.06 -18.58 8.40
C VAL A 226 10.88 -17.63 8.37
N GLU A 227 9.69 -18.17 8.27
CA GLU A 227 8.43 -17.44 8.22
C GLU A 227 7.63 -17.69 9.51
N PHE A 228 7.31 -16.61 10.20
CA PHE A 228 6.43 -16.64 11.36
C PHE A 228 5.01 -16.32 10.91
N LYS A 229 4.08 -17.23 11.17
CA LYS A 229 2.74 -17.19 10.58
C LYS A 229 1.65 -17.15 11.65
N VAL A 230 0.66 -16.30 11.42
CA VAL A 230 -0.56 -16.18 12.22
C VAL A 230 -1.72 -16.76 11.41
N TYR A 231 -2.62 -17.50 12.04
CA TYR A 231 -3.85 -17.96 11.39
C TYR A 231 -4.87 -16.84 11.31
N ASN A 232 -5.26 -16.47 10.07
CA ASN A 232 -6.15 -15.36 9.80
C ASN A 232 -6.71 -15.50 8.38
N TYR A 233 -7.99 -15.20 8.15
CA TYR A 233 -8.68 -15.41 6.87
C TYR A 233 -8.49 -16.82 6.31
N ALA A 234 -8.64 -17.83 7.17
CA ALA A 234 -8.51 -19.25 6.82
C ALA A 234 -7.15 -19.65 6.22
N GLU A 235 -6.08 -18.89 6.47
CA GLU A 235 -4.71 -19.22 6.06
C GLU A 235 -3.68 -18.95 7.16
N PHE A 236 -2.52 -19.58 7.06
CA PHE A 236 -1.34 -19.22 7.85
C PHE A 236 -0.58 -18.10 7.15
N TYR A 237 -0.96 -16.85 7.44
CA TYR A 237 -0.37 -15.66 6.87
C TYR A 237 0.99 -15.34 7.50
N THR A 238 2.00 -15.06 6.67
CA THR A 238 3.35 -14.70 7.13
C THR A 238 3.38 -13.26 7.61
N VAL A 239 3.52 -13.06 8.92
CA VAL A 239 3.63 -11.71 9.53
C VAL A 239 5.08 -11.24 9.69
N ALA A 240 6.04 -12.17 9.76
CA ALA A 240 7.47 -11.86 9.81
C ALA A 240 8.29 -12.87 9.00
N ARG A 241 9.34 -12.38 8.33
CA ARG A 241 10.32 -13.17 7.60
C ARG A 241 11.71 -12.87 8.12
N LYS A 242 12.45 -13.92 8.48
CA LYS A 242 13.83 -13.85 8.93
C LYS A 242 14.67 -14.83 8.14
N GLN A 243 15.97 -14.70 8.25
CA GLN A 243 16.93 -15.69 7.75
C GLN A 243 17.79 -16.19 8.89
N THR A 244 18.24 -17.44 8.81
CA THR A 244 19.16 -18.01 9.78
C THR A 244 20.59 -17.54 9.54
N ASP A 245 21.32 -17.35 10.64
CA ASP A 245 22.75 -17.05 10.65
C ASP A 245 23.61 -18.31 10.31
N THR A 246 24.93 -18.17 10.37
CA THR A 246 25.90 -19.27 10.12
C THR A 246 25.75 -20.45 11.09
N ARG A 247 25.07 -20.28 12.20
CA ARG A 247 24.75 -21.32 13.17
C ARG A 247 23.36 -21.91 13.01
N GLY A 248 22.66 -21.56 11.91
CA GLY A 248 21.29 -21.97 11.67
C GLY A 248 20.25 -21.29 12.55
N LYS A 249 20.56 -20.13 13.15
CA LYS A 249 19.74 -19.48 14.16
C LYS A 249 19.14 -18.15 13.69
N THR A 250 17.92 -17.88 14.17
CA THR A 250 17.27 -16.57 14.10
C THR A 250 16.39 -16.38 15.33
N PHE A 251 15.76 -15.22 15.48
CA PHE A 251 14.87 -14.95 16.61
C PHE A 251 13.76 -13.96 16.22
N LEU A 252 12.73 -13.93 17.06
CA LEU A 252 11.67 -12.93 16.98
C LEU A 252 11.20 -12.61 18.40
N THR A 253 10.89 -11.32 18.65
CA THR A 253 10.10 -10.86 19.79
C THR A 253 8.66 -10.69 19.33
N ALA A 254 7.69 -11.30 20.02
CA ALA A 254 6.28 -11.26 19.66
C ALA A 254 5.37 -11.25 20.90
N GLY A 255 4.09 -10.98 20.70
CA GLY A 255 3.08 -11.13 21.74
C GLY A 255 3.02 -12.57 22.28
N LYS A 256 2.59 -12.74 23.54
CA LYS A 256 2.57 -14.05 24.23
C LYS A 256 1.41 -14.93 23.74
N GLY A 257 1.50 -15.39 22.51
CA GLY A 257 0.58 -16.31 21.85
C GLY A 257 1.32 -17.28 20.93
N ASP A 258 0.57 -18.00 20.12
CA ASP A 258 1.10 -19.06 19.27
C ASP A 258 1.28 -18.56 17.82
N MET A 259 2.37 -18.95 17.19
CA MET A 259 2.61 -18.84 15.75
C MET A 259 3.00 -20.19 15.16
N LEU A 260 2.65 -20.42 13.91
CA LEU A 260 3.28 -21.46 13.10
C LEU A 260 4.59 -20.91 12.54
N VAL A 261 5.71 -21.58 12.84
CA VAL A 261 7.01 -21.27 12.27
C VAL A 261 7.28 -22.23 11.12
N TRP A 262 7.49 -21.67 9.94
CA TRP A 262 7.80 -22.40 8.71
C TRP A 262 9.22 -22.06 8.26
N ALA A 263 10.07 -23.07 8.11
CA ALA A 263 11.41 -22.91 7.59
C ALA A 263 11.56 -23.62 6.25
N SER A 264 12.34 -23.02 5.34
CA SER A 264 12.58 -23.62 4.01
C SER A 264 13.93 -23.24 3.44
N LYS A 265 14.55 -24.17 2.70
CA LYS A 265 15.74 -23.95 1.88
C LYS A 265 15.86 -25.03 0.82
N ASP A 266 16.24 -24.67 -0.41
CA ASP A 266 16.57 -25.57 -1.53
C ASP A 266 15.52 -26.69 -1.76
N GLY A 267 14.24 -26.33 -1.75
CA GLY A 267 13.12 -27.24 -1.97
C GLY A 267 12.77 -28.14 -0.77
N LYS A 268 13.51 -28.05 0.33
CA LYS A 268 13.20 -28.69 1.61
C LYS A 268 12.49 -27.72 2.54
N PHE A 269 11.60 -28.22 3.38
CA PHE A 269 10.90 -27.41 4.38
C PHE A 269 10.62 -28.19 5.65
N GLY A 270 10.27 -27.46 6.68
CA GLY A 270 9.77 -27.97 7.95
C GLY A 270 8.96 -26.91 8.66
N TYR A 271 8.16 -27.30 9.63
CA TYR A 271 7.36 -26.37 10.42
C TYR A 271 7.11 -26.91 11.81
N SER A 272 6.83 -26.01 12.74
CA SER A 272 6.42 -26.33 14.09
C SER A 272 5.65 -25.16 14.72
N LYS A 273 4.84 -25.44 15.71
CA LYS A 273 4.21 -24.40 16.53
C LYS A 273 5.22 -23.84 17.53
N LEU A 274 5.23 -22.52 17.71
CA LEU A 274 5.99 -21.79 18.72
C LEU A 274 5.02 -21.02 19.61
N SER A 275 5.05 -21.28 20.92
CA SER A 275 4.25 -20.59 21.92
C SER A 275 5.10 -19.55 22.64
N PHE A 276 5.04 -18.29 22.21
CA PHE A 276 5.81 -17.19 22.82
C PHE A 276 5.46 -17.00 24.29
N GLY A 277 6.47 -16.92 25.14
CA GLY A 277 6.32 -16.83 26.60
C GLY A 277 6.22 -18.17 27.31
N LYS A 278 6.08 -19.29 26.58
CA LYS A 278 6.22 -20.65 27.08
C LYS A 278 7.48 -21.29 26.53
N ASP A 279 7.71 -21.15 25.24
CA ASP A 279 8.89 -21.68 24.54
C ASP A 279 9.92 -20.56 24.35
N ASN A 280 11.14 -20.75 24.82
CA ASN A 280 12.26 -19.82 24.57
C ASN A 280 13.08 -20.22 23.36
N ASN A 281 13.01 -21.48 22.93
CA ASN A 281 13.75 -22.05 21.81
C ASN A 281 12.87 -23.03 21.05
N LEU A 282 13.02 -23.03 19.73
CA LEU A 282 12.36 -23.97 18.83
C LEU A 282 13.38 -24.51 17.83
N THR A 283 13.39 -25.83 17.59
CA THR A 283 14.15 -26.43 16.49
C THR A 283 13.18 -26.84 15.38
N VAL A 284 13.42 -26.35 14.16
CA VAL A 284 12.68 -26.74 12.96
C VAL A 284 13.58 -27.58 12.06
N LYS A 285 13.14 -28.78 11.73
CA LYS A 285 13.87 -29.72 10.89
C LYS A 285 13.36 -29.67 9.45
N LEU A 286 14.26 -29.49 8.49
CA LEU A 286 13.94 -29.51 7.04
C LEU A 286 13.92 -30.96 6.54
N ASP A 287 12.88 -31.71 6.87
CA ASP A 287 12.73 -33.13 6.55
C ASP A 287 11.61 -33.43 5.55
N LYS A 288 10.92 -32.39 5.04
CA LYS A 288 9.83 -32.50 4.08
C LYS A 288 10.21 -31.94 2.73
N THR A 289 9.56 -32.47 1.67
CA THR A 289 9.74 -32.03 0.30
C THR A 289 8.40 -31.57 -0.28
N ALA A 290 8.41 -30.57 -1.15
CA ALA A 290 7.20 -30.08 -1.82
C ALA A 290 6.51 -31.24 -2.58
N GLY A 291 5.19 -31.35 -2.42
CA GLY A 291 4.37 -32.42 -3.01
C GLY A 291 4.08 -33.59 -2.08
N ASP A 292 4.73 -33.69 -0.93
CA ASP A 292 4.37 -34.68 0.08
C ASP A 292 2.97 -34.41 0.63
N ASN A 293 2.16 -35.46 0.75
CA ASN A 293 0.84 -35.38 1.36
C ASN A 293 0.94 -35.67 2.86
N TYR A 294 0.45 -34.75 3.68
CA TYR A 294 0.38 -34.93 5.12
C TYR A 294 -0.85 -34.20 5.71
N MET A 295 -1.28 -34.65 6.86
CA MET A 295 -2.34 -34.00 7.62
C MET A 295 -1.75 -33.56 8.97
N VAL A 296 -2.09 -32.35 9.39
CA VAL A 296 -1.64 -31.76 10.66
C VAL A 296 -2.80 -31.09 11.34
N GLU A 297 -2.94 -31.39 12.63
CA GLU A 297 -3.81 -30.65 13.53
C GLU A 297 -2.94 -29.71 14.37
N VAL A 298 -3.23 -28.42 14.33
CA VAL A 298 -2.51 -27.39 15.07
C VAL A 298 -3.51 -26.56 15.86
N ASP A 299 -3.38 -26.57 17.18
CA ASP A 299 -4.10 -25.68 18.06
C ASP A 299 -3.30 -24.38 18.24
N ILE A 300 -3.87 -23.27 17.78
CA ILE A 300 -3.26 -21.93 17.81
C ILE A 300 -4.02 -21.05 18.79
N VAL A 301 -3.34 -20.61 19.83
CA VAL A 301 -3.92 -19.77 20.89
C VAL A 301 -3.39 -18.33 20.73
N PRO A 302 -4.27 -17.34 20.51
CA PRO A 302 -3.86 -15.94 20.47
C PRO A 302 -3.46 -15.43 21.88
N PRO A 303 -2.74 -14.31 21.99
CA PRO A 303 -2.46 -13.69 23.28
C PRO A 303 -3.73 -13.35 24.05
N ALA A 304 -3.66 -13.41 25.37
CA ALA A 304 -4.75 -12.96 26.23
C ALA A 304 -4.95 -11.44 26.09
N GLU A 305 -6.20 -10.99 26.19
CA GLU A 305 -6.52 -9.58 26.21
C GLU A 305 -6.03 -8.94 27.51
N GLY A 306 -5.31 -7.81 27.37
CA GLY A 306 -4.91 -6.93 28.47
C GLY A 306 -5.81 -5.69 28.51
N VAL A 307 -5.81 -5.02 29.64
CA VAL A 307 -6.49 -3.71 29.78
C VAL A 307 -5.45 -2.69 30.17
N ASN A 308 -5.15 -1.77 29.26
CA ASN A 308 -4.30 -0.62 29.53
C ASN A 308 -4.89 0.58 28.79
N MET A 309 -5.85 1.24 29.41
CA MET A 309 -6.52 2.42 28.85
C MET A 309 -6.28 3.62 29.76
N PRO A 310 -5.90 4.78 29.23
CA PRO A 310 -5.84 6.03 29.97
C PRO A 310 -7.22 6.40 30.53
N GLU A 311 -7.23 7.05 31.67
CA GLU A 311 -8.45 7.61 32.22
C GLU A 311 -8.89 8.83 31.41
N VAL A 312 -10.19 8.93 31.14
CA VAL A 312 -10.85 10.05 30.46
C VAL A 312 -12.02 10.52 31.30
N THR A 313 -12.02 11.79 31.67
CA THR A 313 -13.14 12.36 32.42
C THR A 313 -14.37 12.54 31.51
N PRO A 314 -15.59 12.56 32.07
CA PRO A 314 -16.79 12.86 31.30
C PRO A 314 -16.72 14.21 30.56
N GLU A 315 -16.09 15.22 31.16
CA GLU A 315 -15.91 16.54 30.57
C GLU A 315 -14.96 16.51 29.37
N GLN A 316 -13.86 15.76 29.46
CA GLN A 316 -12.93 15.54 28.35
C GLN A 316 -13.62 14.83 27.19
N ARG A 317 -14.38 13.77 27.49
CA ARG A 317 -15.15 13.03 26.49
C ARG A 317 -16.19 13.92 25.82
N ALA A 318 -16.97 14.67 26.58
CA ALA A 318 -17.98 15.59 26.07
C ALA A 318 -17.35 16.70 25.21
N GLY A 319 -16.21 17.23 25.62
CA GLY A 319 -15.45 18.24 24.87
C GLY A 319 -14.98 17.70 23.53
N ASN A 320 -14.38 16.53 23.52
CA ASN A 320 -13.94 15.84 22.30
C ASN A 320 -15.10 15.57 21.33
N ASN A 321 -16.21 15.06 21.83
CA ASN A 321 -17.38 14.76 20.98
C ASN A 321 -17.98 16.04 20.35
N ARG A 322 -18.05 17.15 21.11
CA ARG A 322 -18.49 18.44 20.54
C ARG A 322 -17.54 18.92 19.44
N ARG A 323 -16.25 18.77 19.63
CA ARG A 323 -15.25 19.17 18.65
C ARG A 323 -15.33 18.31 17.39
N MET A 324 -15.47 16.99 17.53
CA MET A 324 -15.66 16.08 16.39
C MET A 324 -16.91 16.42 15.58
N ALA A 325 -18.02 16.79 16.23
CA ALA A 325 -19.23 17.24 15.55
C ALA A 325 -19.01 18.53 14.73
N GLN A 326 -18.19 19.45 15.21
CA GLN A 326 -17.80 20.66 14.47
C GLN A 326 -16.91 20.30 13.26
N GLU A 327 -15.97 19.39 13.44
CA GLU A 327 -15.09 18.88 12.39
C GLU A 327 -15.86 18.15 11.30
N ASP A 328 -16.86 17.34 11.68
CA ASP A 328 -17.80 16.73 10.74
C ASP A 328 -18.53 17.79 9.91
N SER A 329 -18.95 18.91 10.52
CA SER A 329 -19.61 20.00 9.81
C SER A 329 -18.68 20.68 8.80
N ILE A 330 -17.40 20.87 9.16
CA ILE A 330 -16.37 21.42 8.26
C ILE A 330 -16.16 20.49 7.07
N ARG A 331 -15.97 19.21 7.31
CA ARG A 331 -15.78 18.22 6.26
C ARG A 331 -17.01 18.11 5.35
N ASN A 332 -18.20 18.07 5.92
CA ASN A 332 -19.45 17.99 5.18
C ASN A 332 -19.68 19.24 4.31
N ALA A 333 -19.29 20.42 4.77
CA ALA A 333 -19.34 21.64 3.95
C ALA A 333 -18.41 21.54 2.74
N TYR A 334 -17.24 20.95 2.87
CA TYR A 334 -16.34 20.66 1.75
C TYR A 334 -16.94 19.60 0.80
N VAL A 335 -17.46 18.50 1.33
CA VAL A 335 -18.10 17.44 0.53
C VAL A 335 -19.33 17.97 -0.23
N ALA A 336 -20.05 18.94 0.31
CA ALA A 336 -21.18 19.58 -0.36
C ALA A 336 -20.75 20.37 -1.63
N THR A 337 -19.46 20.66 -1.80
CA THR A 337 -18.94 21.26 -3.04
C THR A 337 -18.75 20.25 -4.19
N PHE A 338 -18.84 18.95 -3.90
CA PHE A 338 -18.73 17.90 -4.91
C PHE A 338 -19.97 17.89 -5.82
N MET A 339 -19.83 17.27 -6.99
CA MET A 339 -20.95 17.21 -7.91
C MET A 339 -22.05 16.28 -7.40
N SER A 340 -23.28 16.79 -7.35
CA SER A 340 -24.49 15.99 -7.19
C SER A 340 -24.86 15.26 -8.49
N ASP A 341 -25.71 14.24 -8.42
CA ASP A 341 -26.23 13.55 -9.61
C ASP A 341 -26.92 14.53 -10.56
N GLU A 342 -27.73 15.46 -10.03
CA GLU A 342 -28.43 16.48 -10.83
C GLU A 342 -27.43 17.41 -11.55
N SER A 343 -26.45 17.94 -10.86
CA SER A 343 -25.46 18.84 -11.48
C SER A 343 -24.60 18.11 -12.51
N ALA A 344 -24.29 16.83 -12.28
CA ALA A 344 -23.56 16.00 -13.22
C ALA A 344 -24.36 15.70 -14.50
N ARG A 345 -25.68 15.42 -14.37
CA ARG A 345 -26.59 15.26 -15.52
C ARG A 345 -26.73 16.55 -16.32
N ASN A 346 -26.86 17.69 -15.65
CA ASN A 346 -26.93 18.99 -16.31
C ASN A 346 -25.66 19.29 -17.12
N PHE A 347 -24.48 18.98 -16.55
CA PHE A 347 -23.21 19.06 -17.27
C PHE A 347 -23.19 18.12 -18.50
N ALA A 348 -23.67 16.89 -18.35
CA ALA A 348 -23.70 15.92 -19.45
C ALA A 348 -24.59 16.40 -20.60
N LYS A 349 -25.76 16.99 -20.30
CA LYS A 349 -26.66 17.60 -21.30
C LYS A 349 -25.98 18.74 -22.04
N GLU A 350 -25.37 19.67 -21.33
CA GLU A 350 -24.67 20.82 -21.92
C GLU A 350 -23.62 20.38 -22.95
N TYR A 351 -22.84 19.33 -22.63
CA TYR A 351 -21.77 18.81 -23.48
C TYR A 351 -22.22 17.70 -24.44
N LYS A 352 -23.52 17.37 -24.46
CA LYS A 352 -24.11 16.29 -25.28
C LYS A 352 -23.38 14.96 -25.06
N LEU A 353 -23.24 14.56 -23.80
CA LEU A 353 -22.65 13.32 -23.31
C LEU A 353 -23.74 12.37 -22.82
N ASP A 354 -23.39 11.10 -22.60
CA ASP A 354 -24.28 10.13 -21.95
C ASP A 354 -24.55 10.56 -20.50
N GLU A 355 -25.79 10.94 -20.19
CA GLU A 355 -26.17 11.51 -18.90
C GLU A 355 -25.97 10.52 -17.73
N GLU A 356 -26.34 9.26 -17.92
CA GLU A 356 -26.26 8.25 -16.86
C GLU A 356 -24.81 7.86 -16.57
N ALA A 357 -24.03 7.61 -17.61
CA ALA A 357 -22.64 7.23 -17.47
C ALA A 357 -21.81 8.37 -16.85
N VAL A 358 -22.01 9.60 -17.32
CA VAL A 358 -21.27 10.78 -16.83
C VAL A 358 -21.69 11.13 -15.41
N ALA A 359 -22.96 11.00 -15.04
CA ALA A 359 -23.40 11.23 -13.67
C ALA A 359 -22.72 10.28 -12.69
N LYS A 360 -22.68 8.98 -12.99
CA LYS A 360 -21.98 7.98 -12.18
C LYS A 360 -20.49 8.30 -12.03
N ILE A 361 -19.82 8.66 -13.12
CA ILE A 361 -18.39 9.00 -13.13
C ILE A 361 -18.09 10.24 -12.29
N LEU A 362 -18.85 11.33 -12.51
CA LEU A 362 -18.60 12.59 -11.82
C LEU A 362 -18.90 12.52 -10.32
N VAL A 363 -19.97 11.83 -9.93
CA VAL A 363 -20.25 11.59 -8.50
C VAL A 363 -19.15 10.74 -7.86
N ALA A 364 -18.72 9.67 -8.53
CA ALA A 364 -17.64 8.80 -8.03
C ALA A 364 -16.28 9.51 -7.93
N SER A 365 -16.04 10.53 -8.76
CA SER A 365 -14.78 11.29 -8.76
C SER A 365 -14.61 12.22 -7.57
N ARG A 366 -15.67 12.46 -6.80
CA ARG A 366 -15.68 13.29 -5.58
C ARG A 366 -14.97 14.63 -5.80
N GLY A 367 -13.99 14.99 -4.94
CA GLY A 367 -13.21 16.23 -5.06
C GLY A 367 -12.37 16.36 -6.33
N ASN A 368 -12.18 15.29 -7.10
CA ASN A 368 -11.49 15.34 -8.40
C ASN A 368 -12.40 15.67 -9.59
N HIS A 369 -13.66 16.00 -9.33
CA HIS A 369 -14.66 16.25 -10.37
C HIS A 369 -14.25 17.35 -11.37
N LEU A 370 -13.49 18.36 -10.95
CA LEU A 370 -13.03 19.42 -11.83
C LEU A 370 -12.11 18.90 -12.93
N VAL A 371 -11.19 17.98 -12.58
CA VAL A 371 -10.29 17.33 -13.55
C VAL A 371 -11.09 16.49 -14.55
N ILE A 372 -12.04 15.70 -14.06
CA ILE A 372 -12.88 14.85 -14.90
C ILE A 372 -13.77 15.71 -15.83
N ARG A 373 -14.35 16.80 -15.31
CA ARG A 373 -15.14 17.74 -16.12
C ARG A 373 -14.29 18.39 -17.22
N ASP A 374 -13.09 18.87 -16.87
CA ASP A 374 -12.19 19.49 -17.86
C ASP A 374 -11.81 18.49 -18.97
N PHE A 375 -11.53 17.25 -18.60
CA PHE A 375 -11.30 16.18 -19.57
C PHE A 375 -12.50 15.96 -20.48
N LEU A 376 -13.69 15.74 -19.91
CA LEU A 376 -14.92 15.49 -20.68
C LEU A 376 -15.30 16.68 -21.59
N ALA A 377 -15.12 17.90 -21.11
CA ALA A 377 -15.40 19.12 -21.88
C ALA A 377 -14.47 19.30 -23.10
N ARG A 378 -13.32 18.66 -23.13
CA ARG A 378 -12.39 18.69 -24.28
C ARG A 378 -12.76 17.73 -25.40
N LEU A 379 -13.67 16.79 -25.16
CA LEU A 379 -14.09 15.79 -26.15
C LEU A 379 -15.08 16.41 -27.14
N ARG A 380 -14.70 16.50 -28.41
CA ARG A 380 -15.46 17.24 -29.43
C ARG A 380 -16.32 16.33 -30.32
N SER A 381 -15.77 15.23 -30.79
CA SER A 381 -16.47 14.30 -31.69
C SER A 381 -17.19 13.19 -30.91
N ASP A 382 -18.23 12.60 -31.50
CA ASP A 382 -18.94 11.47 -30.89
C ASP A 382 -18.01 10.29 -30.60
N LYS A 383 -17.03 10.04 -31.48
CA LYS A 383 -16.01 9.02 -31.27
C LYS A 383 -15.15 9.33 -30.05
N SER A 384 -14.71 10.58 -29.87
CA SER A 384 -13.91 10.98 -28.70
C SER A 384 -14.74 10.94 -27.42
N LYS A 385 -16.00 11.37 -27.45
CA LYS A 385 -16.92 11.33 -26.30
C LYS A 385 -17.15 9.90 -25.81
N LYS A 386 -17.52 8.99 -26.71
CA LYS A 386 -17.66 7.56 -26.39
C LYS A 386 -16.34 6.98 -25.85
N GLY A 387 -15.22 7.34 -26.48
CA GLY A 387 -13.91 6.89 -26.08
C GLY A 387 -13.48 7.37 -24.69
N GLY A 388 -13.73 8.62 -24.36
CA GLY A 388 -13.40 9.19 -23.06
C GLY A 388 -14.25 8.61 -21.92
N ILE A 389 -15.57 8.46 -22.16
CA ILE A 389 -16.47 7.82 -21.19
C ILE A 389 -16.03 6.37 -20.94
N ASP A 390 -15.78 5.59 -22.01
CA ASP A 390 -15.30 4.22 -21.88
C ASP A 390 -13.97 4.13 -21.11
N LEU A 391 -13.04 5.06 -21.32
CA LEU A 391 -11.79 5.13 -20.55
C LEU A 391 -12.07 5.33 -19.05
N LEU A 392 -12.91 6.30 -18.71
CA LEU A 392 -13.24 6.61 -17.31
C LEU A 392 -14.03 5.48 -16.62
N GLN A 393 -14.82 4.70 -17.35
CA GLN A 393 -15.52 3.53 -16.81
C GLN A 393 -14.62 2.31 -16.55
N ARG A 394 -13.39 2.31 -17.07
CA ARG A 394 -12.43 1.20 -16.92
C ARG A 394 -11.41 1.41 -15.82
N ILE A 395 -11.28 2.59 -15.30
CA ILE A 395 -10.43 2.88 -14.14
C ILE A 395 -11.21 2.72 -12.84
N SER A 396 -10.51 2.51 -11.74
CA SER A 396 -11.16 2.31 -10.44
C SER A 396 -11.80 3.60 -9.90
N SER A 397 -12.70 3.48 -8.93
CA SER A 397 -13.25 4.64 -8.22
C SER A 397 -12.14 5.47 -7.56
N LYS A 398 -11.08 4.82 -7.06
CA LYS A 398 -9.93 5.51 -6.48
C LYS A 398 -9.15 6.29 -7.55
N ASP A 399 -8.98 5.71 -8.74
CA ASP A 399 -8.36 6.41 -9.87
C ASP A 399 -9.17 7.65 -10.30
N LEU A 400 -10.48 7.55 -10.36
CA LEU A 400 -11.33 8.71 -10.64
C LEU A 400 -11.10 9.87 -9.65
N ARG A 401 -10.75 9.55 -8.41
CA ARG A 401 -10.54 10.53 -7.33
C ARG A 401 -9.18 11.22 -7.35
N ASP A 402 -8.18 10.65 -8.05
CA ASP A 402 -6.81 11.19 -8.03
C ASP A 402 -6.09 11.23 -9.38
N VAL A 403 -6.70 10.75 -10.45
CA VAL A 403 -6.12 10.83 -11.80
C VAL A 403 -5.93 12.27 -12.25
N SER A 404 -4.80 12.57 -12.87
CA SER A 404 -4.53 13.89 -13.47
C SER A 404 -5.11 14.00 -14.89
N LEU A 405 -5.35 15.25 -15.31
CA LEU A 405 -5.77 15.54 -16.68
C LEU A 405 -4.74 15.06 -17.70
N GLU A 406 -3.47 15.22 -17.42
CA GLU A 406 -2.37 14.78 -18.28
C GLU A 406 -2.45 13.27 -18.57
N VAL A 407 -2.71 12.45 -17.56
CA VAL A 407 -2.89 11.00 -17.72
C VAL A 407 -4.06 10.68 -18.63
N LEU A 408 -5.23 11.31 -18.41
CA LEU A 408 -6.42 11.06 -19.21
C LEU A 408 -6.20 11.44 -20.69
N VAL A 409 -5.58 12.60 -20.95
CA VAL A 409 -5.25 13.06 -22.30
C VAL A 409 -4.24 12.12 -22.98
N ASP A 410 -3.20 11.70 -22.25
CA ASP A 410 -2.19 10.78 -22.76
C ASP A 410 -2.80 9.44 -23.22
N HIS A 411 -3.68 8.87 -22.42
CA HIS A 411 -4.31 7.59 -22.74
C HIS A 411 -5.37 7.68 -23.85
N MET A 412 -5.96 8.85 -24.07
CA MET A 412 -6.82 9.06 -25.24
C MET A 412 -6.05 9.03 -26.56
N GLN A 413 -4.75 9.34 -26.56
CA GLN A 413 -3.88 9.33 -27.74
C GLN A 413 -3.28 7.93 -28.02
N SER A 414 -3.90 6.87 -27.52
CA SER A 414 -3.43 5.49 -27.70
C SER A 414 -3.40 5.08 -29.17
N ARG A 415 -2.34 4.35 -29.55
CA ARG A 415 -2.25 3.72 -30.88
C ARG A 415 -3.31 2.64 -31.03
N LEU A 416 -3.94 2.60 -32.18
CA LEU A 416 -4.96 1.61 -32.49
C LEU A 416 -4.36 0.21 -32.67
N CYS A 417 -5.11 -0.82 -32.28
CA CYS A 417 -4.96 -2.18 -32.73
C CYS A 417 -6.17 -2.58 -33.56
N GLU A 418 -6.09 -3.70 -34.26
CA GLU A 418 -7.13 -4.14 -35.21
C GLU A 418 -8.47 -4.44 -34.54
N ASN A 419 -8.44 -5.12 -33.40
CA ASN A 419 -9.65 -5.46 -32.66
C ASN A 419 -10.10 -4.32 -31.75
N ALA A 420 -11.28 -3.79 -31.98
CA ALA A 420 -11.84 -2.65 -31.23
C ALA A 420 -12.09 -2.94 -29.74
N GLU A 421 -12.46 -4.19 -29.38
CA GLU A 421 -12.65 -4.60 -27.99
C GLU A 421 -11.30 -4.71 -27.27
N TYR A 422 -10.32 -5.33 -27.91
CA TYR A 422 -8.95 -5.42 -27.37
C TYR A 422 -8.30 -4.05 -27.23
N PHE A 423 -8.58 -3.14 -28.19
CA PHE A 423 -8.15 -1.77 -28.08
C PHE A 423 -8.67 -1.10 -26.82
N ARG A 424 -9.97 -1.21 -26.54
CA ARG A 424 -10.57 -0.59 -25.36
C ARG A 424 -10.04 -1.19 -24.06
N ARG A 425 -9.97 -2.52 -23.96
CA ARG A 425 -9.65 -3.23 -22.71
C ARG A 425 -8.16 -3.32 -22.44
N PHE A 426 -7.35 -3.55 -23.47
CA PHE A 426 -5.97 -4.00 -23.33
C PHE A 426 -4.94 -3.09 -23.99
N VAL A 427 -5.37 -1.96 -24.57
CA VAL A 427 -4.49 -0.93 -25.14
C VAL A 427 -4.78 0.44 -24.53
N ARG A 428 -6.02 0.96 -24.67
CA ARG A 428 -6.35 2.30 -24.19
C ARG A 428 -6.47 2.37 -22.67
N ASN A 429 -6.93 1.33 -22.02
CA ASN A 429 -7.05 1.28 -20.56
C ASN A 429 -5.71 1.63 -19.88
N PRO A 430 -5.65 2.69 -19.06
CA PRO A 430 -4.42 3.07 -18.37
C PRO A 430 -4.03 2.10 -17.25
N ARG A 431 -5.02 1.48 -16.58
CA ARG A 431 -4.81 0.59 -15.43
C ARG A 431 -4.24 -0.75 -15.86
N VAL A 432 -3.11 -1.13 -15.28
CA VAL A 432 -2.50 -2.45 -15.45
C VAL A 432 -2.75 -3.34 -14.23
N SER A 433 -2.42 -2.86 -13.03
CA SER A 433 -2.59 -3.58 -11.77
C SER A 433 -2.96 -2.60 -10.63
N ASN A 434 -2.07 -2.35 -9.68
CA ASN A 434 -2.27 -1.49 -8.52
C ASN A 434 -1.34 -0.26 -8.50
N GLU A 435 -0.73 0.10 -9.62
CA GLU A 435 0.15 1.26 -9.74
C GLU A 435 -0.61 2.58 -9.71
N MET A 436 0.07 3.67 -9.36
CA MET A 436 -0.41 5.02 -9.65
C MET A 436 -0.45 5.22 -11.17
N LEU A 437 -1.56 5.75 -11.70
CA LEU A 437 -1.67 6.04 -13.12
C LEU A 437 -0.71 7.15 -13.54
N THR A 438 0.01 6.92 -14.65
CA THR A 438 1.01 7.85 -15.19
C THR A 438 0.83 8.01 -16.70
N PRO A 439 1.29 9.13 -17.30
CA PRO A 439 1.23 9.35 -18.74
C PRO A 439 2.34 8.57 -19.47
N TYR A 440 2.32 7.25 -19.37
CA TYR A 440 3.39 6.41 -19.89
C TYR A 440 3.40 6.27 -21.43
N LYS A 441 2.28 6.55 -22.11
CA LYS A 441 2.20 6.38 -23.57
C LYS A 441 3.05 7.40 -24.33
N SER A 442 2.90 8.67 -23.97
CA SER A 442 3.74 9.72 -24.54
C SER A 442 5.19 9.57 -24.12
N PHE A 443 5.45 9.06 -22.91
CA PHE A 443 6.80 8.76 -22.45
C PHE A 443 7.47 7.72 -23.36
N PHE A 444 6.89 6.54 -23.54
CA PHE A 444 7.46 5.50 -24.41
C PHE A 444 7.50 5.93 -25.88
N GLY A 445 6.53 6.71 -26.33
CA GLY A 445 6.55 7.29 -27.67
C GLY A 445 7.75 8.19 -27.95
N LYS A 446 8.39 8.74 -26.90
CA LYS A 446 9.60 9.59 -27.02
C LYS A 446 10.91 8.81 -26.86
N VAL A 447 10.92 7.78 -26.01
CA VAL A 447 12.17 7.10 -25.63
C VAL A 447 12.44 5.81 -26.40
N VAL A 448 11.42 5.20 -27.01
CA VAL A 448 11.56 4.00 -27.84
C VAL A 448 11.74 4.42 -29.29
N SER A 449 12.74 3.84 -29.98
CA SER A 449 12.98 4.15 -31.40
C SER A 449 11.80 3.67 -32.27
N LYS A 450 11.58 4.33 -33.40
CA LYS A 450 10.54 3.90 -34.36
C LYS A 450 10.80 2.48 -34.87
N GLN A 451 12.06 2.15 -35.12
CA GLN A 451 12.48 0.81 -35.57
C GLN A 451 12.14 -0.25 -34.54
N ASP A 452 12.44 -0.03 -33.26
CA ASP A 452 12.10 -0.97 -32.19
C ASP A 452 10.60 -1.10 -32.02
N MET A 453 9.85 0.01 -32.07
CA MET A 453 8.38 -0.05 -32.01
C MET A 453 7.78 -0.90 -33.13
N GLU A 454 8.27 -0.77 -34.36
CA GLU A 454 7.81 -1.55 -35.50
C GLU A 454 8.17 -3.04 -35.32
N ALA A 455 9.40 -3.32 -34.86
CA ALA A 455 9.86 -4.67 -34.60
C ALA A 455 9.04 -5.37 -33.50
N PHE A 456 8.75 -4.67 -32.42
CA PHE A 456 7.94 -5.20 -31.31
C PHE A 456 6.46 -5.37 -31.69
N ARG A 457 5.92 -4.51 -32.55
CA ARG A 457 4.55 -4.67 -33.07
C ARG A 457 4.44 -5.85 -34.02
N ALA A 458 5.44 -6.08 -34.85
CA ALA A 458 5.49 -7.22 -35.78
C ALA A 458 5.65 -8.56 -35.03
N ASP A 459 6.40 -8.55 -33.92
CA ASP A 459 6.62 -9.72 -33.08
C ASP A 459 6.69 -9.28 -31.60
N PRO A 460 5.55 -9.34 -30.87
CA PRO A 460 5.50 -8.94 -29.46
C PRO A 460 6.40 -9.76 -28.52
N MET A 461 6.85 -10.94 -28.90
CA MET A 461 7.78 -11.73 -28.09
C MET A 461 9.18 -11.12 -28.08
N LYS A 462 9.56 -10.32 -29.09
CA LYS A 462 10.80 -9.53 -29.07
C LYS A 462 10.78 -8.48 -27.97
N LEU A 463 9.61 -7.91 -27.65
CA LEU A 463 9.48 -7.02 -26.51
C LEU A 463 9.70 -7.77 -25.19
N ALA A 464 9.15 -9.00 -25.07
CA ALA A 464 9.37 -9.82 -23.88
C ALA A 464 10.86 -10.14 -23.67
N SER A 465 11.55 -10.57 -24.74
CA SER A 465 13.00 -10.82 -24.71
C SER A 465 13.77 -9.55 -24.33
N TRP A 466 13.43 -8.41 -24.94
CA TRP A 466 14.09 -7.15 -24.64
C TRP A 466 13.91 -6.73 -23.16
N VAL A 467 12.71 -6.94 -22.59
CA VAL A 467 12.46 -6.65 -21.17
C VAL A 467 13.25 -7.59 -20.27
N ALA A 468 13.28 -8.89 -20.58
CA ALA A 468 14.08 -9.87 -19.84
C ALA A 468 15.57 -9.53 -19.83
N ASP A 469 16.11 -9.05 -20.96
CA ASP A 469 17.53 -8.70 -21.09
C ASP A 469 17.88 -7.34 -20.50
N SER A 470 16.92 -6.39 -20.51
CA SER A 470 17.17 -4.98 -20.19
C SER A 470 16.79 -4.57 -18.78
N ILE A 471 15.94 -5.34 -18.09
CA ILE A 471 15.44 -5.02 -16.76
C ILE A 471 15.93 -6.08 -15.78
N GLN A 472 16.84 -5.69 -14.90
CA GLN A 472 17.29 -6.54 -13.80
C GLN A 472 16.16 -6.69 -12.77
N VAL A 473 15.79 -7.93 -12.44
CA VAL A 473 14.82 -8.20 -11.39
C VAL A 473 15.54 -8.35 -10.04
N ASP A 474 15.16 -7.49 -9.10
CA ASP A 474 15.58 -7.57 -7.70
C ASP A 474 14.38 -7.35 -6.78
N ASN A 475 13.80 -8.44 -6.30
CA ASN A 475 12.64 -8.39 -5.42
C ASN A 475 12.96 -7.78 -4.03
N ASN A 476 14.23 -7.71 -3.64
CA ASN A 476 14.62 -7.10 -2.38
C ASN A 476 14.66 -5.57 -2.45
N CYS A 477 14.71 -4.98 -3.64
CA CYS A 477 14.71 -3.51 -3.79
C CYS A 477 13.36 -2.88 -3.45
N ASN A 478 12.27 -3.65 -3.42
CA ASN A 478 10.90 -3.15 -3.23
C ASN A 478 10.01 -4.09 -2.38
N LEU A 479 10.53 -4.58 -1.24
CA LEU A 479 9.76 -5.43 -0.32
C LEU A 479 8.48 -4.74 0.22
N GLY A 480 8.43 -3.42 0.19
CA GLY A 480 7.25 -2.62 0.57
C GLY A 480 6.10 -2.70 -0.43
N GLY A 481 6.32 -3.26 -1.61
CA GLY A 481 5.29 -3.52 -2.61
C GLY A 481 4.65 -2.26 -3.23
N ALA A 482 5.30 -1.07 -3.13
CA ALA A 482 4.87 0.12 -3.85
C ALA A 482 5.30 0.01 -5.32
N PRO A 483 4.36 -0.08 -6.29
CA PRO A 483 4.75 -0.26 -7.68
C PRO A 483 5.62 0.88 -8.20
N ILE A 484 6.71 0.55 -8.86
CA ILE A 484 7.58 1.51 -9.54
C ILE A 484 6.88 1.93 -10.84
N SER A 485 6.82 3.23 -11.11
CA SER A 485 6.20 3.72 -12.34
C SER A 485 6.91 3.18 -13.59
N PRO A 486 6.20 2.98 -14.72
CA PRO A 486 6.83 2.50 -15.96
C PRO A 486 8.03 3.34 -16.42
N ALA A 487 7.92 4.67 -16.30
CA ALA A 487 9.05 5.57 -16.58
C ALA A 487 10.20 5.42 -15.58
N GLY A 488 9.90 5.09 -14.33
CA GLY A 488 10.88 4.79 -13.28
C GLY A 488 11.68 3.52 -13.60
N VAL A 489 11.00 2.44 -13.97
CA VAL A 489 11.64 1.17 -14.39
C VAL A 489 12.53 1.38 -15.61
N TRP A 490 12.04 2.12 -16.62
CA TRP A 490 12.85 2.45 -17.80
C TRP A 490 14.16 3.14 -17.45
N ARG A 491 14.12 4.10 -16.51
CA ARG A 491 15.31 4.87 -16.13
C ARG A 491 16.26 4.09 -15.23
N ALA A 492 15.72 3.33 -14.28
CA ALA A 492 16.50 2.59 -13.31
C ALA A 492 17.10 1.30 -13.87
N ARG A 493 16.41 0.66 -14.83
CA ARG A 493 16.75 -0.68 -15.35
C ARG A 493 16.77 -1.78 -14.28
N VAL A 494 16.24 -1.48 -13.09
CA VAL A 494 16.06 -2.42 -11.98
C VAL A 494 14.63 -2.29 -11.46
N ALA A 495 13.97 -3.41 -11.21
CA ALA A 495 12.62 -3.45 -10.64
C ALA A 495 12.39 -4.76 -9.87
N ASP A 496 11.42 -4.78 -8.97
CA ASP A 496 10.82 -6.03 -8.53
C ASP A 496 10.01 -6.69 -9.66
N ALA A 497 9.71 -7.98 -9.54
CA ALA A 497 9.02 -8.72 -10.59
C ALA A 497 7.65 -8.11 -10.94
N HIS A 498 6.88 -7.66 -9.95
CA HIS A 498 5.56 -7.05 -10.18
C HIS A 498 5.67 -5.72 -10.94
N SER A 499 6.61 -4.86 -10.57
CA SER A 499 6.87 -3.60 -11.29
C SER A 499 7.38 -3.83 -12.70
N ARG A 500 8.20 -4.89 -12.94
CA ARG A 500 8.60 -5.31 -14.30
C ARG A 500 7.38 -5.72 -15.13
N ASP A 501 6.45 -6.45 -14.56
CA ASP A 501 5.24 -6.91 -15.24
C ASP A 501 4.33 -5.74 -15.64
N ILE A 502 4.14 -4.77 -14.73
CA ILE A 502 3.43 -3.51 -15.03
C ILE A 502 4.15 -2.74 -16.13
N PHE A 503 5.47 -2.66 -16.07
CA PHE A 503 6.31 -1.99 -17.08
C PHE A 503 6.13 -2.62 -18.47
N PHE A 504 6.21 -3.95 -18.57
CA PHE A 504 6.02 -4.66 -19.83
C PHE A 504 4.66 -4.36 -20.45
N VAL A 505 3.57 -4.51 -19.67
CA VAL A 505 2.21 -4.26 -20.16
C VAL A 505 2.04 -2.80 -20.58
N SER A 506 2.57 -1.85 -19.82
CA SER A 506 2.51 -0.42 -20.14
C SER A 506 3.26 -0.10 -21.45
N MET A 507 4.43 -0.68 -21.63
CA MET A 507 5.23 -0.51 -22.83
C MET A 507 4.54 -1.13 -24.05
N ALA A 508 4.00 -2.35 -23.95
CA ALA A 508 3.22 -3.00 -24.99
C ALA A 508 2.01 -2.16 -25.41
N ARG A 509 1.20 -1.70 -24.43
CA ARG A 509 0.03 -0.84 -24.68
C ARG A 509 0.39 0.47 -25.37
N SER A 510 1.55 1.04 -25.07
CA SER A 510 2.03 2.29 -25.71
C SER A 510 2.29 2.13 -27.20
N MET A 511 2.59 0.91 -27.64
CA MET A 511 2.82 0.57 -29.03
C MET A 511 1.57 0.05 -29.76
N GLY A 512 0.44 -0.03 -29.06
CA GLY A 512 -0.80 -0.59 -29.60
C GLY A 512 -0.86 -2.11 -29.56
N ILE A 513 0.00 -2.76 -28.76
CA ILE A 513 0.00 -4.21 -28.54
C ILE A 513 -0.92 -4.50 -27.35
N PRO A 514 -2.00 -5.28 -27.53
CA PRO A 514 -2.89 -5.64 -26.45
C PRO A 514 -2.19 -6.54 -25.42
N ALA A 515 -2.17 -6.11 -24.16
CA ALA A 515 -1.51 -6.83 -23.07
C ALA A 515 -2.22 -6.61 -21.72
N ARG A 516 -2.11 -7.56 -20.81
CA ARG A 516 -2.65 -7.47 -19.44
C ARG A 516 -1.81 -8.27 -18.44
N ILE A 517 -2.00 -7.99 -17.16
CA ILE A 517 -1.79 -8.96 -16.10
C ILE A 517 -3.15 -9.61 -15.86
N ASP A 518 -3.21 -10.94 -15.92
CA ASP A 518 -4.45 -11.67 -15.69
C ASP A 518 -4.81 -11.65 -14.20
N GLU A 519 -6.02 -11.22 -13.88
CA GLU A 519 -6.46 -11.01 -12.50
C GLU A 519 -6.58 -12.31 -11.68
N VAL A 520 -6.75 -13.44 -12.35
CA VAL A 520 -6.92 -14.74 -11.69
C VAL A 520 -5.59 -15.44 -11.48
N THR A 521 -4.75 -15.46 -12.53
CA THR A 521 -3.49 -16.21 -12.50
C THR A 521 -2.28 -15.37 -12.12
N GLY A 522 -2.41 -14.03 -12.15
CA GLY A 522 -1.31 -13.08 -11.95
C GLY A 522 -0.28 -13.07 -13.10
N LYS A 523 -0.51 -13.83 -14.18
CA LYS A 523 0.42 -13.93 -15.30
C LYS A 523 0.30 -12.74 -16.24
N VAL A 524 1.44 -12.33 -16.78
CA VAL A 524 1.48 -11.37 -17.89
C VAL A 524 1.02 -12.08 -19.17
N GLN A 525 0.11 -11.44 -19.90
CA GLN A 525 -0.46 -12.00 -21.13
C GLN A 525 -0.45 -10.99 -22.27
N LEU A 526 -0.11 -11.50 -23.45
CA LEU A 526 -0.33 -10.84 -24.74
C LEU A 526 -1.62 -11.38 -25.37
N ILE A 527 -2.41 -10.48 -25.94
CA ILE A 527 -3.65 -10.84 -26.65
C ILE A 527 -3.38 -10.72 -28.15
N ILE A 528 -2.96 -11.84 -28.76
CA ILE A 528 -2.52 -11.90 -30.16
C ILE A 528 -3.57 -12.67 -30.98
N GLY A 529 -4.14 -12.00 -32.00
CA GLY A 529 -5.18 -12.60 -32.84
C GLY A 529 -6.50 -12.86 -32.11
N ASP A 530 -7.33 -13.74 -32.65
CA ASP A 530 -8.61 -14.15 -32.06
C ASP A 530 -8.47 -15.40 -31.17
N GLU A 531 -7.24 -15.83 -30.92
CA GLU A 531 -6.92 -17.00 -30.13
C GLU A 531 -6.84 -16.71 -28.63
N ARG A 532 -6.51 -17.74 -27.85
CA ARG A 532 -6.33 -17.61 -26.39
C ARG A 532 -5.16 -16.66 -26.08
N PRO A 533 -5.23 -15.90 -24.97
CA PRO A 533 -4.09 -15.10 -24.49
C PRO A 533 -2.82 -15.94 -24.37
N VAL A 534 -1.70 -15.37 -24.77
CA VAL A 534 -0.37 -16.01 -24.68
C VAL A 534 0.29 -15.54 -23.38
N ASP A 535 0.62 -16.48 -22.49
CA ASP A 535 1.37 -16.18 -21.29
C ASP A 535 2.81 -15.78 -21.67
N VAL A 536 3.32 -14.71 -21.04
CA VAL A 536 4.70 -14.25 -21.20
C VAL A 536 5.53 -14.79 -20.05
N ASP A 537 6.51 -15.61 -20.38
CA ASP A 537 7.53 -16.08 -19.44
C ASP A 537 8.86 -15.38 -19.74
N PHE A 538 9.30 -14.53 -18.83
CA PHE A 538 10.54 -13.77 -18.98
C PHE A 538 11.80 -14.62 -18.73
N GLU A 539 11.67 -15.79 -18.14
CA GLU A 539 12.77 -16.72 -17.90
C GLU A 539 12.95 -17.71 -19.07
N ALA A 540 11.86 -17.98 -19.80
CA ALA A 540 11.88 -18.83 -20.99
C ALA A 540 11.81 -17.95 -22.24
N VAL A 541 12.85 -17.96 -23.04
CA VAL A 541 12.98 -17.19 -24.31
C VAL A 541 11.98 -17.64 -25.40
N SER A 542 11.18 -18.67 -25.14
CA SER A 542 10.16 -19.19 -26.04
C SER A 542 8.77 -19.11 -25.43
N PRO A 543 7.72 -18.81 -26.23
CA PRO A 543 6.35 -18.80 -25.72
C PRO A 543 6.01 -20.20 -25.17
N SER A 544 5.82 -20.28 -23.86
CA SER A 544 5.30 -21.51 -23.27
C SER A 544 3.80 -21.56 -23.58
N ALA A 545 3.36 -22.62 -24.28
CA ALA A 545 1.95 -22.93 -24.37
C ALA A 545 1.44 -23.15 -22.93
N ALA A 546 0.40 -22.41 -22.52
CA ALA A 546 -0.17 -22.53 -21.18
C ALA A 546 -0.55 -23.98 -20.92
N GLN A 547 0.10 -24.64 -19.95
CA GLN A 547 -0.34 -25.94 -19.46
C GLN A 547 -1.65 -25.71 -18.70
N THR A 548 -2.76 -26.12 -19.28
CA THR A 548 -4.07 -26.05 -18.64
C THR A 548 -4.39 -27.36 -17.95
N GLY A 549 -4.72 -27.29 -16.65
CA GLY A 549 -5.32 -28.37 -15.89
C GLY A 549 -6.83 -28.13 -15.71
N LYS A 550 -7.60 -29.20 -15.50
CA LYS A 550 -9.00 -29.12 -15.15
C LYS A 550 -9.15 -29.31 -13.64
N LEU A 551 -9.53 -28.25 -12.93
CA LEU A 551 -9.95 -28.34 -11.53
C LEU A 551 -11.44 -28.73 -11.50
N ILE A 552 -11.76 -29.83 -10.83
CA ILE A 552 -13.15 -30.21 -10.54
C ILE A 552 -13.34 -30.05 -9.03
N ALA A 553 -13.98 -28.95 -8.63
CA ALA A 553 -14.43 -28.77 -7.26
C ALA A 553 -15.80 -29.44 -7.09
N LYS A 554 -15.89 -30.39 -6.15
CA LYS A 554 -17.17 -30.97 -5.73
C LYS A 554 -17.48 -30.44 -4.34
N PHE A 555 -18.59 -29.76 -4.23
CA PHE A 555 -19.09 -29.25 -2.95
C PHE A 555 -20.36 -30.01 -2.58
N ASN A 556 -20.33 -30.68 -1.43
CA ASN A 556 -21.50 -31.34 -0.86
C ASN A 556 -21.93 -30.55 0.39
N THR A 557 -22.92 -29.68 0.25
CA THR A 557 -23.54 -29.04 1.42
C THR A 557 -24.42 -30.03 2.18
N ILE A 558 -24.11 -30.21 3.44
CA ILE A 558 -24.99 -30.93 4.37
C ILE A 558 -25.97 -29.96 5.07
N LYS A 559 -25.70 -28.65 5.04
CA LYS A 559 -26.56 -27.57 5.56
C LYS A 559 -26.50 -26.33 4.68
N SER A 560 -27.64 -25.71 4.42
CA SER A 560 -27.66 -24.31 3.95
C SER A 560 -27.23 -23.39 5.08
N PHE A 561 -26.26 -22.52 4.83
CA PHE A 561 -26.02 -21.39 5.72
C PHE A 561 -27.08 -20.34 5.42
N GLU A 562 -27.88 -19.98 6.42
CA GLU A 562 -28.65 -18.74 6.39
C GLU A 562 -27.68 -17.62 6.74
N ASP A 563 -27.67 -16.55 5.94
CA ASP A 563 -26.91 -15.34 6.23
C ASP A 563 -27.35 -14.80 7.60
N PRO A 564 -26.40 -14.40 8.47
CA PRO A 564 -26.73 -13.87 9.78
C PRO A 564 -27.41 -12.51 9.71
#